data_971b2c3e92ea566125c8629aa9c1ef94
#
_entry.id   971b2c3e92ea566125c8629aa9c1ef94
#
_cell.length_a   1.000
_cell.length_b   1.000
_cell.length_c   1.000
_cell.angle_alpha   90.00
_cell.angle_beta   90.00
_cell.angle_gamma   90.00
#
_symmetry.space_group_name_H-M   'P 1'
#
loop_
_entity.id
_entity.type
_entity.pdbx_description
1 polymer ?
#
loop_
_entity_poly.entity_id
_entity_poly.type
_entity_poly.pdbx_seq_one_letter_code
_entity_poly.pdbx_strand_id
1 'polypeptide(L)'
;MYITFYGAAREVTGSMHLITSETDRILLDCGMFQGRRKESDRKNRTLPFAPEILTNVVLSHAHIDHSGRIPMLTREKFAGRIICTRATTDACQYLLPDSAYIQESDANYLNYKTVRASLSRLRSGNGTRKLSSREMNDIKSLLKKDRHGLNVEAINDLIRKYRLEGVEPLYTVEEADRSLDAFDGYPYGHPVTIGVNTTCTFYEAGHILGSAISIIKARENGSQYTIGYTGDIGRFDKPIIKDPTLKFREEDRSLDLLIMESTYGNRLHEPVEDLKPHLKRILQETWDRRGTVVIPSFAFGRTQELIYVLHELYDNHEIQRVPVYIDSPLGVKLTRVFGEHPEVYDQETQETFLRKGKNPFSFGQIRFVQSVEDSMALMQETRPHIVIASSGMCEGGRILHHLRYKIHNPNNTILFVGYMAQHTLGRRILEQGEAFEALGRTGDPPVVRFLNKEYPLRAHVVKLGGFSGHGDQNEMMRFLKKSNLVVKRIAVVHGEEEQSVAFADRLSAEGFQVTLPYQGQSIWIR
;
A
#
# COMPACT_ATOMS: atom_id res chain seq x y z
N MET A 1 -2.24 28.61 -16.43
CA MET A 1 -1.83 27.35 -15.81
C MET A 1 -3.04 26.44 -15.58
N TYR A 2 -2.92 25.12 -15.73
CA TYR A 2 -4.00 24.17 -15.49
C TYR A 2 -3.47 22.85 -14.92
N ILE A 3 -4.38 22.05 -14.34
CA ILE A 3 -4.09 20.72 -13.82
C ILE A 3 -4.98 19.71 -14.54
N THR A 4 -4.39 18.60 -14.99
CA THR A 4 -5.11 17.46 -15.58
C THR A 4 -5.06 16.26 -14.65
N PHE A 5 -6.21 15.65 -14.38
CA PHE A 5 -6.38 14.52 -13.46
C PHE A 5 -6.39 13.20 -14.24
N TYR A 6 -5.29 12.45 -14.22
CA TYR A 6 -5.15 11.22 -15.01
C TYR A 6 -5.49 9.94 -14.25
N GLY A 7 -5.56 9.99 -12.92
CA GLY A 7 -5.92 8.86 -12.08
C GLY A 7 -6.39 9.31 -10.71
N ALA A 8 -6.83 8.39 -9.88
CA ALA A 8 -7.48 8.66 -8.59
C ALA A 8 -8.60 9.72 -8.68
N ALA A 9 -9.28 9.79 -9.81
CA ALA A 9 -10.42 10.67 -10.06
C ALA A 9 -11.69 9.83 -10.05
N ARG A 10 -12.47 9.89 -8.97
CA ARG A 10 -13.62 9.02 -8.63
C ARG A 10 -13.23 7.53 -8.47
N GLU A 11 -11.99 7.27 -8.17
CA GLU A 11 -11.42 5.98 -7.80
C GLU A 11 -10.28 6.17 -6.80
N VAL A 12 -9.96 5.15 -6.00
CA VAL A 12 -8.97 5.26 -4.93
C VAL A 12 -7.53 5.19 -5.46
N THR A 13 -7.27 4.40 -6.51
CA THR A 13 -5.88 4.04 -6.88
C THR A 13 -5.41 4.71 -8.16
N GLY A 14 -4.10 4.66 -8.41
CA GLY A 14 -3.47 5.20 -9.61
C GLY A 14 -3.31 6.72 -9.57
N SER A 15 -3.01 7.29 -8.40
CA SER A 15 -2.88 8.74 -8.21
C SER A 15 -1.89 9.34 -9.20
N MET A 16 -2.37 10.31 -10.00
CA MET A 16 -1.58 10.94 -11.04
C MET A 16 -2.23 12.22 -11.55
N HIS A 17 -1.64 13.39 -11.22
CA HIS A 17 -2.16 14.69 -11.61
C HIS A 17 -1.05 15.55 -12.20
N LEU A 18 -1.26 16.11 -13.39
CA LEU A 18 -0.25 16.88 -14.12
C LEU A 18 -0.54 18.37 -14.06
N ILE A 19 0.33 19.14 -13.40
CA ILE A 19 0.37 20.60 -13.46
C ILE A 19 1.07 21.01 -14.75
N THR A 20 0.41 21.84 -15.54
CA THR A 20 0.94 22.37 -16.79
C THR A 20 0.97 23.89 -16.73
N SER A 21 2.18 24.46 -16.77
CA SER A 21 2.43 25.89 -16.96
C SER A 21 3.12 26.15 -18.30
N GLU A 22 3.48 27.41 -18.59
CA GLU A 22 4.23 27.74 -19.80
C GLU A 22 5.58 27.04 -19.86
N THR A 23 6.29 26.93 -18.71
CA THR A 23 7.66 26.43 -18.64
C THR A 23 7.77 25.04 -18.09
N ASP A 24 6.86 24.63 -17.22
CA ASP A 24 7.00 23.43 -16.40
C ASP A 24 5.84 22.44 -16.57
N ARG A 25 6.17 21.18 -16.49
CA ARG A 25 5.25 20.02 -16.47
C ARG A 25 5.57 19.20 -15.23
N ILE A 26 4.86 19.47 -14.13
CA ILE A 26 5.09 18.81 -12.83
C ILE A 26 4.02 17.75 -12.62
N LEU A 27 4.45 16.49 -12.53
CA LEU A 27 3.56 15.38 -12.22
C LEU A 27 3.46 15.19 -10.70
N LEU A 28 2.25 15.20 -10.16
CA LEU A 28 1.96 14.83 -8.77
C LEU A 28 1.61 13.35 -8.73
N ASP A 29 2.47 12.55 -8.12
CA ASP A 29 2.45 11.10 -8.06
C ASP A 29 2.47 10.40 -9.43
N CYS A 30 2.81 9.12 -9.43
CA CYS A 30 2.75 8.23 -10.59
C CYS A 30 2.36 6.83 -10.12
N GLY A 31 1.11 6.71 -9.68
CA GLY A 31 0.58 5.55 -8.99
C GLY A 31 0.12 4.42 -9.91
N MET A 32 0.11 3.22 -9.32
CA MET A 32 -0.41 2.02 -9.96
C MET A 32 -1.90 1.87 -9.66
N PHE A 33 -2.71 1.60 -10.69
CA PHE A 33 -4.10 1.20 -10.50
C PHE A 33 -4.17 -0.20 -9.92
N GLN A 34 -5.01 -0.38 -8.92
CA GLN A 34 -5.28 -1.65 -8.25
C GLN A 34 -6.75 -2.05 -8.41
N GLY A 35 -7.11 -3.30 -8.11
CA GLY A 35 -8.48 -3.80 -8.22
C GLY A 35 -8.61 -4.98 -9.17
N ARG A 36 -9.67 -5.02 -9.99
CA ARG A 36 -9.92 -6.13 -10.91
C ARG A 36 -8.79 -6.29 -11.92
N ARG A 37 -8.12 -7.46 -11.92
CA ARG A 37 -6.88 -7.73 -12.65
C ARG A 37 -6.88 -7.27 -14.11
N LYS A 38 -7.94 -7.56 -14.89
CA LYS A 38 -7.99 -7.16 -16.31
C LYS A 38 -8.09 -5.65 -16.51
N GLU A 39 -8.78 -4.98 -15.61
CA GLU A 39 -8.98 -3.54 -15.70
C GLU A 39 -7.74 -2.79 -15.25
N SER A 40 -7.18 -3.17 -14.09
CA SER A 40 -5.95 -2.59 -13.58
C SER A 40 -4.76 -2.84 -14.50
N ASP A 41 -4.61 -4.06 -15.05
CA ASP A 41 -3.55 -4.34 -16.02
C ASP A 41 -3.65 -3.42 -17.26
N ARG A 42 -4.84 -3.27 -17.85
CA ARG A 42 -5.04 -2.37 -18.98
C ARG A 42 -4.69 -0.91 -18.67
N LYS A 43 -5.13 -0.40 -17.50
CA LYS A 43 -4.86 0.98 -17.08
C LYS A 43 -3.36 1.21 -16.79
N ASN A 44 -2.67 0.20 -16.29
CA ASN A 44 -1.26 0.32 -15.90
C ASN A 44 -0.29 0.23 -17.08
N ARG A 45 -0.65 -0.43 -18.19
CA ARG A 45 0.30 -0.67 -19.30
C ARG A 45 0.69 0.56 -20.09
N THR A 46 -0.09 1.63 -20.03
CA THR A 46 0.18 2.85 -20.82
C THR A 46 0.13 4.09 -19.93
N LEU A 47 1.04 5.02 -20.18
CA LEU A 47 1.00 6.36 -19.60
C LEU A 47 0.15 7.27 -20.50
N PRO A 48 -0.67 8.19 -19.95
CA PRO A 48 -1.56 9.04 -20.72
C PRO A 48 -0.84 10.26 -21.37
N PHE A 49 0.47 10.34 -21.21
CA PHE A 49 1.36 11.37 -21.75
C PHE A 49 2.73 10.77 -22.09
N ALA A 50 3.51 11.48 -22.91
CA ALA A 50 4.90 11.11 -23.17
C ALA A 50 5.79 11.55 -21.99
N PRO A 51 6.52 10.63 -21.34
CA PRO A 51 7.34 10.99 -20.16
C PRO A 51 8.43 12.04 -20.42
N GLU A 52 8.91 12.16 -21.66
CA GLU A 52 9.93 13.15 -22.05
C GLU A 52 9.47 14.60 -21.85
N ILE A 53 8.16 14.87 -21.81
CA ILE A 53 7.64 16.23 -21.61
C ILE A 53 7.69 16.68 -20.14
N LEU A 54 7.82 15.74 -19.19
CA LEU A 54 7.80 16.04 -17.78
C LEU A 54 9.08 16.76 -17.34
N THR A 55 8.91 17.83 -16.59
CA THR A 55 10.02 18.50 -15.90
C THR A 55 10.50 17.68 -14.72
N ASN A 56 9.61 17.40 -13.76
CA ASN A 56 9.88 16.60 -12.58
C ASN A 56 8.59 15.93 -12.07
N VAL A 57 8.75 14.97 -11.16
CA VAL A 57 7.68 14.36 -10.39
C VAL A 57 7.78 14.82 -8.94
N VAL A 58 6.66 15.19 -8.32
CA VAL A 58 6.53 15.38 -6.87
C VAL A 58 5.78 14.18 -6.33
N LEU A 59 6.45 13.38 -5.52
CA LEU A 59 5.87 12.18 -4.93
C LEU A 59 5.43 12.45 -3.49
N SER A 60 4.14 12.28 -3.22
CA SER A 60 3.55 12.52 -1.90
C SER A 60 3.99 11.51 -0.85
N HIS A 61 4.03 10.23 -1.20
CA HIS A 61 4.48 9.15 -0.33
C HIS A 61 4.74 7.84 -1.10
N ALA A 62 5.25 6.82 -0.41
CA ALA A 62 5.79 5.63 -1.06
C ALA A 62 4.78 4.51 -1.39
N HIS A 63 3.49 4.62 -1.04
CA HIS A 63 2.50 3.60 -1.41
C HIS A 63 2.44 3.38 -2.93
N ILE A 64 2.19 2.14 -3.35
CA ILE A 64 2.27 1.71 -4.74
C ILE A 64 1.21 2.39 -5.63
N ASP A 65 0.07 2.75 -5.09
CA ASP A 65 -0.96 3.52 -5.81
C ASP A 65 -0.61 5.02 -5.98
N HIS A 66 0.53 5.47 -5.43
CA HIS A 66 1.16 6.78 -5.62
C HIS A 66 2.51 6.72 -6.33
N SER A 67 3.29 5.64 -6.15
CA SER A 67 4.66 5.51 -6.66
C SER A 67 4.84 4.43 -7.74
N GLY A 68 3.91 3.47 -7.81
CA GLY A 68 4.13 2.17 -8.44
C GLY A 68 4.35 2.17 -9.95
N ARG A 69 4.15 3.28 -10.67
CA ARG A 69 4.47 3.40 -12.10
C ARG A 69 5.68 4.28 -12.39
N ILE A 70 6.39 4.74 -11.37
CA ILE A 70 7.65 5.50 -11.54
C ILE A 70 8.67 4.74 -12.38
N PRO A 71 8.90 3.41 -12.21
CA PRO A 71 9.84 2.68 -13.06
C PRO A 71 9.49 2.73 -14.56
N MET A 72 8.21 2.85 -14.90
CA MET A 72 7.81 3.02 -16.30
C MET A 72 8.21 4.39 -16.85
N LEU A 73 8.14 5.47 -16.05
CA LEU A 73 8.57 6.81 -16.49
C LEU A 73 10.05 6.78 -16.90
N THR A 74 10.91 6.23 -16.05
CA THR A 74 12.35 6.19 -16.29
C THR A 74 12.71 5.28 -17.47
N ARG A 75 12.02 4.15 -17.63
CA ARG A 75 12.15 3.28 -18.80
C ARG A 75 11.78 4.02 -20.09
N GLU A 76 10.75 4.87 -20.06
CA GLU A 76 10.21 5.60 -21.21
C GLU A 76 10.81 7.03 -21.35
N LYS A 77 12.12 7.17 -21.03
CA LYS A 77 12.97 8.36 -21.24
C LYS A 77 12.61 9.60 -20.41
N PHE A 78 11.96 9.45 -19.27
CA PHE A 78 11.89 10.54 -18.32
C PHE A 78 13.30 10.94 -17.86
N ALA A 79 13.64 12.22 -17.99
CA ALA A 79 14.97 12.75 -17.67
C ALA A 79 14.97 13.67 -16.43
N GLY A 80 13.82 13.90 -15.80
CA GLY A 80 13.70 14.72 -14.60
C GLY A 80 14.03 13.96 -13.31
N ARG A 81 13.65 14.57 -12.18
CA ARG A 81 13.87 14.01 -10.84
C ARG A 81 12.52 13.64 -10.17
N ILE A 82 12.58 12.65 -9.29
CA ILE A 82 11.47 12.27 -8.39
C ILE A 82 11.74 12.96 -7.05
N ILE A 83 11.01 14.03 -6.79
CA ILE A 83 11.22 14.91 -5.64
C ILE A 83 10.22 14.53 -4.55
N CYS A 84 10.73 14.11 -3.40
CA CYS A 84 9.91 13.64 -2.27
C CYS A 84 10.62 13.88 -0.93
N THR A 85 10.06 13.38 0.17
CA THR A 85 10.76 13.39 1.45
C THR A 85 11.84 12.31 1.50
N ARG A 86 12.85 12.48 2.39
CA ARG A 86 13.93 11.50 2.57
C ARG A 86 13.39 10.12 2.93
N ALA A 87 12.47 10.06 3.87
CA ALA A 87 11.87 8.79 4.29
C ALA A 87 11.07 8.11 3.17
N THR A 88 10.41 8.87 2.29
CA THR A 88 9.75 8.33 1.09
C THR A 88 10.78 7.76 0.12
N THR A 89 11.92 8.43 -0.11
CA THR A 89 13.02 7.89 -0.92
C THR A 89 13.49 6.54 -0.39
N ASP A 90 13.79 6.46 0.91
CA ASP A 90 14.33 5.25 1.52
C ASP A 90 13.30 4.10 1.54
N ALA A 91 12.01 4.40 1.70
CA ALA A 91 10.95 3.41 1.59
C ALA A 91 10.80 2.87 0.14
N CYS A 92 10.88 3.75 -0.87
CA CYS A 92 10.79 3.37 -2.28
C CYS A 92 11.93 2.43 -2.71
N GLN A 93 13.14 2.51 -2.10
CA GLN A 93 14.25 1.58 -2.36
C GLN A 93 13.88 0.12 -2.12
N TYR A 94 12.87 -0.15 -1.29
CA TYR A 94 12.39 -1.50 -1.03
C TYR A 94 11.05 -1.80 -1.68
N LEU A 95 10.15 -0.81 -1.75
CA LEU A 95 8.79 -1.01 -2.26
C LEU A 95 8.74 -1.20 -3.77
N LEU A 96 9.49 -0.42 -4.55
CA LEU A 96 9.47 -0.52 -6.01
C LEU A 96 10.10 -1.84 -6.52
N PRO A 97 11.29 -2.29 -6.04
CA PRO A 97 11.82 -3.59 -6.40
C PRO A 97 10.95 -4.77 -5.94
N ASP A 98 10.31 -4.70 -4.75
CA ASP A 98 9.39 -5.74 -4.30
C ASP A 98 8.15 -5.83 -5.19
N SER A 99 7.58 -4.68 -5.59
CA SER A 99 6.48 -4.62 -6.56
C SER A 99 6.88 -5.23 -7.90
N ALA A 100 8.06 -4.91 -8.42
CA ALA A 100 8.60 -5.50 -9.65
C ALA A 100 8.75 -7.01 -9.54
N TYR A 101 9.32 -7.49 -8.45
CA TYR A 101 9.50 -8.92 -8.20
C TYR A 101 8.16 -9.69 -8.20
N ILE A 102 7.13 -9.12 -7.57
CA ILE A 102 5.78 -9.70 -7.58
C ILE A 102 5.24 -9.78 -9.01
N GLN A 103 5.40 -8.73 -9.81
CA GLN A 103 4.93 -8.67 -11.19
C GLN A 103 5.68 -9.66 -12.10
N GLU A 104 7.01 -9.77 -11.98
CA GLU A 104 7.81 -10.77 -12.70
C GLU A 104 7.40 -12.19 -12.32
N SER A 105 7.20 -12.46 -11.03
CA SER A 105 6.75 -13.76 -10.54
C SER A 105 5.38 -14.14 -11.09
N ASP A 106 4.46 -13.20 -11.12
CA ASP A 106 3.12 -13.38 -11.67
C ASP A 106 3.14 -13.62 -13.19
N ALA A 107 3.93 -12.85 -13.94
CA ALA A 107 4.10 -13.03 -15.38
C ALA A 107 4.70 -14.41 -15.70
N ASN A 108 5.75 -14.81 -14.98
CA ASN A 108 6.39 -16.11 -15.12
C ASN A 108 5.42 -17.27 -14.82
N TYR A 109 4.58 -17.14 -13.80
CA TYR A 109 3.56 -18.14 -13.47
C TYR A 109 2.47 -18.24 -14.54
N LEU A 110 2.03 -17.12 -15.10
CA LEU A 110 1.05 -17.10 -16.20
C LEU A 110 1.64 -17.71 -17.45
N ASN A 111 2.88 -17.39 -17.79
CA ASN A 111 3.63 -17.97 -18.89
C ASN A 111 3.78 -19.49 -18.74
N TYR A 112 4.10 -19.94 -17.54
CA TYR A 112 4.12 -21.37 -17.23
C TYR A 112 2.75 -22.04 -17.48
N LYS A 113 1.64 -21.40 -17.07
CA LYS A 113 0.29 -21.92 -17.32
C LYS A 113 -0.02 -21.98 -18.83
N THR A 114 0.34 -20.94 -19.57
CA THR A 114 0.15 -20.86 -21.03
C THR A 114 0.86 -22.00 -21.74
N VAL A 115 2.14 -22.22 -21.42
CA VAL A 115 2.91 -23.34 -21.97
C VAL A 115 2.25 -24.69 -21.63
N ARG A 116 1.89 -24.92 -20.37
CA ARG A 116 1.22 -26.17 -19.96
C ARG A 116 -0.10 -26.42 -20.68
N ALA A 117 -0.93 -25.39 -20.85
CA ALA A 117 -2.20 -25.50 -21.54
C ALA A 117 -2.00 -25.83 -23.03
N SER A 118 -1.00 -25.21 -23.67
CA SER A 118 -0.65 -25.47 -25.07
C SER A 118 -0.13 -26.90 -25.28
N LEU A 119 0.74 -27.38 -24.39
CA LEU A 119 1.21 -28.77 -24.41
C LEU A 119 0.04 -29.77 -24.27
N SER A 120 -0.96 -29.48 -23.44
CA SER A 120 -2.13 -30.33 -23.29
C SER A 120 -2.99 -30.39 -24.56
N ARG A 121 -3.13 -29.26 -25.29
CA ARG A 121 -3.83 -29.19 -26.59
C ARG A 121 -3.06 -29.96 -27.68
N LEU A 122 -1.75 -29.87 -27.72
CA LEU A 122 -0.92 -30.63 -28.65
C LEU A 122 -0.99 -32.16 -28.42
N ARG A 123 -1.30 -32.61 -27.21
CA ARG A 123 -1.57 -34.02 -26.89
C ARG A 123 -2.93 -34.49 -27.42
N SER A 124 -3.97 -33.65 -27.34
CA SER A 124 -5.35 -34.02 -27.72
C SER A 124 -5.60 -34.05 -29.25
N GLY A 125 -4.62 -33.72 -30.08
CA GLY A 125 -4.69 -33.97 -31.54
C GLY A 125 -5.34 -32.85 -32.37
N ASN A 126 -5.64 -31.69 -31.81
CA ASN A 126 -6.20 -30.55 -32.55
C ASN A 126 -5.16 -29.66 -33.27
N GLY A 127 -3.97 -30.19 -33.57
CA GLY A 127 -2.89 -29.45 -34.22
C GLY A 127 -2.11 -30.29 -35.21
N THR A 128 -1.32 -29.64 -36.08
CA THR A 128 -0.49 -30.25 -37.13
C THR A 128 0.68 -31.13 -36.63
N ARG A 129 0.96 -31.15 -35.32
CA ARG A 129 2.02 -31.94 -34.69
C ARG A 129 1.56 -32.55 -33.37
N LYS A 130 1.58 -33.89 -33.27
CA LYS A 130 1.36 -34.62 -32.00
C LYS A 130 2.71 -34.78 -31.28
N LEU A 131 2.75 -34.37 -30.00
CA LEU A 131 3.87 -34.69 -29.12
C LEU A 131 3.71 -36.11 -28.55
N SER A 132 4.78 -36.87 -28.54
CA SER A 132 4.87 -38.18 -27.86
C SER A 132 4.78 -37.97 -26.33
N SER A 133 4.40 -39.05 -25.62
CA SER A 133 4.36 -39.00 -24.14
C SER A 133 5.75 -38.74 -23.53
N ARG A 134 6.84 -39.19 -24.21
CA ARG A 134 8.22 -38.96 -23.80
C ARG A 134 8.60 -37.49 -23.94
N GLU A 135 8.41 -36.88 -25.10
CA GLU A 135 8.65 -35.44 -25.34
C GLU A 135 7.88 -34.57 -24.38
N MET A 136 6.63 -34.94 -24.08
CA MET A 136 5.79 -34.23 -23.11
C MET A 136 6.39 -34.26 -21.69
N ASN A 137 6.88 -35.40 -21.24
CA ASN A 137 7.47 -35.54 -19.91
C ASN A 137 8.82 -34.80 -19.85
N ASP A 138 9.62 -34.86 -20.91
CA ASP A 138 10.87 -34.10 -21.01
C ASP A 138 10.62 -32.59 -20.93
N ILE A 139 9.63 -32.08 -21.67
CA ILE A 139 9.26 -30.66 -21.59
C ILE A 139 8.74 -30.30 -20.19
N LYS A 140 7.90 -31.12 -19.58
CA LYS A 140 7.38 -30.86 -18.22
C LYS A 140 8.50 -30.82 -17.17
N SER A 141 9.54 -31.67 -17.32
CA SER A 141 10.70 -31.63 -16.42
C SER A 141 11.53 -30.36 -16.60
N LEU A 142 11.65 -29.86 -17.85
CA LEU A 142 12.35 -28.62 -18.16
C LEU A 142 11.68 -27.38 -17.60
N LEU A 143 10.34 -27.40 -17.38
CA LEU A 143 9.60 -26.24 -16.87
C LEU A 143 9.90 -25.92 -15.40
N LYS A 144 10.53 -26.82 -14.66
CA LYS A 144 10.89 -26.63 -13.25
C LYS A 144 12.40 -26.69 -13.09
N LYS A 145 12.96 -25.74 -12.36
CA LYS A 145 14.37 -25.71 -11.99
C LYS A 145 14.63 -26.66 -10.80
N ASP A 146 13.69 -26.69 -9.86
CA ASP A 146 13.71 -27.54 -8.66
C ASP A 146 12.27 -27.84 -8.19
N ARG A 147 12.13 -28.33 -6.96
CA ARG A 147 10.83 -28.69 -6.38
C ARG A 147 9.85 -27.52 -6.29
N HIS A 148 10.33 -26.27 -6.20
CA HIS A 148 9.54 -25.07 -5.97
C HIS A 148 9.75 -23.96 -7.01
N GLY A 149 10.87 -23.97 -7.75
CA GLY A 149 11.26 -22.96 -8.72
C GLY A 149 10.81 -23.27 -10.15
N LEU A 150 10.38 -22.23 -10.89
CA LEU A 150 10.13 -22.29 -12.32
C LEU A 150 11.44 -22.09 -13.09
N ASN A 151 11.62 -22.82 -14.19
CA ASN A 151 12.69 -22.55 -15.15
C ASN A 151 12.20 -21.50 -16.16
N VAL A 152 12.39 -20.23 -15.80
CA VAL A 152 11.89 -19.09 -16.58
C VAL A 152 12.49 -19.06 -17.98
N GLU A 153 13.77 -19.37 -18.14
CA GLU A 153 14.45 -19.42 -19.44
C GLU A 153 13.80 -20.45 -20.36
N ALA A 154 13.64 -21.69 -19.88
CA ALA A 154 12.99 -22.75 -20.64
C ALA A 154 11.52 -22.43 -20.99
N ILE A 155 10.79 -21.75 -20.07
CA ILE A 155 9.42 -21.30 -20.31
C ILE A 155 9.39 -20.28 -21.46
N ASN A 156 10.26 -19.28 -21.43
CA ASN A 156 10.36 -18.25 -22.45
C ASN A 156 10.79 -18.81 -23.80
N ASP A 157 11.71 -19.77 -23.83
CA ASP A 157 12.12 -20.49 -25.06
C ASP A 157 10.94 -21.25 -25.67
N LEU A 158 10.12 -21.90 -24.85
CA LEU A 158 8.94 -22.61 -25.33
C LEU A 158 7.86 -21.65 -25.85
N ILE A 159 7.68 -20.50 -25.19
CA ILE A 159 6.78 -19.44 -25.70
C ILE A 159 7.22 -19.01 -27.10
N ARG A 160 8.50 -18.68 -27.27
CA ARG A 160 9.07 -18.30 -28.59
C ARG A 160 8.95 -19.42 -29.61
N LYS A 161 9.36 -20.64 -29.25
CA LYS A 161 9.34 -21.82 -30.14
C LYS A 161 7.94 -22.14 -30.66
N TYR A 162 6.93 -22.05 -29.80
CA TYR A 162 5.54 -22.37 -30.17
C TYR A 162 4.72 -21.13 -30.50
N ARG A 163 5.33 -19.94 -30.58
CA ARG A 163 4.67 -18.65 -30.89
C ARG A 163 3.45 -18.42 -30.02
N LEU A 164 3.58 -18.67 -28.71
CA LEU A 164 2.51 -18.46 -27.75
C LEU A 164 2.47 -16.99 -27.33
N GLU A 165 1.30 -16.53 -26.96
CA GLU A 165 1.12 -15.20 -26.38
C GLU A 165 1.69 -15.22 -24.94
N GLY A 166 2.81 -14.58 -24.73
CA GLY A 166 3.45 -14.41 -23.41
C GLY A 166 2.90 -13.18 -22.68
N VAL A 167 2.99 -13.22 -21.36
CA VAL A 167 2.70 -12.07 -20.47
C VAL A 167 4.03 -11.47 -20.04
N GLU A 168 4.15 -10.15 -20.19
CA GLU A 168 5.30 -9.38 -19.68
C GLU A 168 4.91 -8.63 -18.40
N PRO A 169 5.84 -8.48 -17.42
CA PRO A 169 5.61 -7.60 -16.29
C PRO A 169 5.46 -6.15 -16.76
N LEU A 170 4.90 -5.28 -15.93
CA LEU A 170 4.85 -3.84 -16.26
C LEU A 170 6.26 -3.24 -16.30
N TYR A 171 7.12 -3.69 -15.42
CA TYR A 171 8.56 -3.40 -15.36
C TYR A 171 9.28 -4.51 -14.59
N THR A 172 10.57 -4.61 -14.82
CA THR A 172 11.45 -5.58 -14.17
C THR A 172 12.05 -5.03 -12.87
N VAL A 173 12.65 -5.92 -12.05
CA VAL A 173 13.40 -5.49 -10.85
C VAL A 173 14.56 -4.57 -11.25
N GLU A 174 15.26 -4.87 -12.34
CA GLU A 174 16.35 -4.02 -12.85
C GLU A 174 15.86 -2.61 -13.25
N GLU A 175 14.70 -2.49 -13.88
CA GLU A 175 14.09 -1.20 -14.22
C GLU A 175 13.64 -0.45 -12.97
N ALA A 176 13.11 -1.14 -11.97
CA ALA A 176 12.77 -0.55 -10.67
C ALA A 176 14.03 -0.04 -9.95
N ASP A 177 15.10 -0.82 -9.89
CA ASP A 177 16.37 -0.40 -9.28
C ASP A 177 16.95 0.82 -9.99
N ARG A 178 17.00 0.85 -11.32
CA ARG A 178 17.46 2.03 -12.08
C ARG A 178 16.61 3.27 -11.84
N SER A 179 15.31 3.11 -11.59
CA SER A 179 14.44 4.25 -11.33
C SER A 179 14.81 5.00 -10.05
N LEU A 180 15.45 4.32 -9.10
CA LEU A 180 15.88 4.91 -7.82
C LEU A 180 16.97 5.97 -7.99
N ASP A 181 17.75 5.93 -9.07
CA ASP A 181 18.76 6.96 -9.40
C ASP A 181 18.13 8.34 -9.67
N ALA A 182 16.83 8.39 -9.99
CA ALA A 182 16.11 9.64 -10.22
C ALA A 182 15.55 10.27 -8.93
N PHE A 183 15.60 9.60 -7.78
CA PHE A 183 15.02 10.10 -6.54
C PHE A 183 15.89 11.13 -5.86
N ASP A 184 15.25 12.23 -5.41
CA ASP A 184 15.83 13.27 -4.57
C ASP A 184 14.99 13.47 -3.31
N GLY A 185 15.57 13.16 -2.14
CA GLY A 185 14.91 13.25 -0.84
C GLY A 185 15.17 14.56 -0.10
N TYR A 186 14.12 15.26 0.31
CA TYR A 186 14.19 16.56 0.97
C TYR A 186 13.57 16.51 2.38
N PRO A 187 14.01 17.39 3.30
CA PRO A 187 13.36 17.54 4.59
C PRO A 187 12.04 18.30 4.48
N TYR A 188 11.17 18.13 5.47
CA TYR A 188 9.96 18.93 5.59
C TYR A 188 10.28 20.43 5.83
N GLY A 189 9.35 21.29 5.42
CA GLY A 189 9.38 22.71 5.72
C GLY A 189 10.42 23.54 4.94
N HIS A 190 11.14 22.96 3.98
CA HIS A 190 12.11 23.68 3.15
C HIS A 190 11.62 23.78 1.70
N PRO A 191 11.60 24.99 1.10
CA PRO A 191 11.23 25.15 -0.30
C PRO A 191 12.31 24.56 -1.21
N VAL A 192 11.89 23.76 -2.18
CA VAL A 192 12.71 23.09 -3.17
C VAL A 192 12.32 23.57 -4.56
N THR A 193 13.28 23.91 -5.40
CA THR A 193 13.03 24.21 -6.81
C THR A 193 12.72 22.94 -7.56
N ILE A 194 11.55 22.85 -8.19
CA ILE A 194 11.07 21.68 -8.92
C ILE A 194 10.83 21.95 -10.41
N GLY A 195 11.07 23.16 -10.87
CA GLY A 195 10.95 23.61 -12.26
C GLY A 195 11.61 24.95 -12.45
N VAL A 196 11.53 25.52 -13.65
CA VAL A 196 12.14 26.84 -13.95
C VAL A 196 11.52 27.93 -13.09
N ASN A 197 10.20 27.94 -12.98
CA ASN A 197 9.44 28.93 -12.21
C ASN A 197 8.58 28.29 -11.12
N THR A 198 8.91 27.07 -10.69
CA THR A 198 8.09 26.29 -9.78
C THR A 198 8.90 25.79 -8.58
N THR A 199 8.36 25.98 -7.38
CA THR A 199 8.92 25.48 -6.11
C THR A 199 7.90 24.61 -5.38
N CYS A 200 8.39 23.70 -4.53
CA CYS A 200 7.57 22.84 -3.65
C CYS A 200 8.08 22.92 -2.22
N THR A 201 7.17 22.97 -1.25
CA THR A 201 7.46 22.80 0.17
C THR A 201 6.65 21.62 0.70
N PHE A 202 7.34 20.66 1.32
CA PHE A 202 6.70 19.50 1.95
C PHE A 202 6.33 19.77 3.40
N TYR A 203 5.13 19.35 3.80
CA TYR A 203 4.62 19.36 5.17
C TYR A 203 4.14 17.96 5.54
N GLU A 204 4.21 17.60 6.84
CA GLU A 204 3.76 16.28 7.31
C GLU A 204 2.28 16.04 7.02
N ALA A 205 1.97 14.91 6.39
CA ALA A 205 0.61 14.48 6.11
C ALA A 205 0.03 13.49 7.14
N GLY A 206 0.88 12.91 8.00
CA GLY A 206 0.47 12.03 9.10
C GLY A 206 -0.07 10.66 8.67
N HIS A 207 0.06 10.29 7.38
CA HIS A 207 -0.52 9.07 6.83
C HIS A 207 0.39 7.84 7.05
N ILE A 208 1.60 7.92 6.54
CA ILE A 208 2.68 6.95 6.74
C ILE A 208 4.00 7.68 6.87
N LEU A 209 5.06 6.95 7.25
CA LEU A 209 6.41 7.49 7.32
C LEU A 209 6.79 8.19 6.00
N GLY A 210 7.12 9.47 6.07
CA GLY A 210 7.54 10.28 4.93
C GLY A 210 6.40 10.86 4.09
N SER A 211 5.13 10.59 4.41
CA SER A 211 3.99 11.18 3.69
C SER A 211 3.96 12.70 3.78
N ALA A 212 3.63 13.36 2.68
CA ALA A 212 3.73 14.80 2.59
C ALA A 212 2.52 15.48 1.95
N ILE A 213 2.07 16.56 2.59
CA ILE A 213 1.28 17.60 1.95
C ILE A 213 2.27 18.48 1.17
N SER A 214 2.07 18.61 -0.13
CA SER A 214 2.94 19.38 -1.02
C SER A 214 2.31 20.75 -1.32
N ILE A 215 2.98 21.84 -0.96
CA ILE A 215 2.59 23.20 -1.35
C ILE A 215 3.47 23.64 -2.53
N ILE A 216 2.85 23.79 -3.69
CA ILE A 216 3.51 24.08 -4.96
C ILE A 216 3.19 25.51 -5.36
N LYS A 217 4.25 26.31 -5.57
CA LYS A 217 4.14 27.69 -6.07
C LYS A 217 4.71 27.76 -7.47
N ALA A 218 3.90 28.18 -8.41
CA ALA A 218 4.32 28.38 -9.80
C ALA A 218 4.08 29.83 -10.22
N ARG A 219 5.00 30.40 -10.97
CA ARG A 219 4.88 31.75 -11.54
C ARG A 219 4.65 31.68 -13.05
N GLU A 220 3.61 32.36 -13.51
CA GLU A 220 3.25 32.44 -14.93
C GLU A 220 2.70 33.82 -15.23
N ASN A 221 3.19 34.49 -16.28
CA ASN A 221 2.71 35.80 -16.72
C ASN A 221 2.67 36.88 -15.60
N GLY A 222 3.69 36.90 -14.74
CA GLY A 222 3.80 37.84 -13.63
C GLY A 222 2.90 37.53 -12.41
N SER A 223 2.03 36.53 -12.51
CA SER A 223 1.18 36.06 -11.41
C SER A 223 1.80 34.83 -10.73
N GLN A 224 1.59 34.72 -9.41
CA GLN A 224 1.94 33.51 -8.64
C GLN A 224 0.67 32.73 -8.33
N TYR A 225 0.72 31.44 -8.57
CA TYR A 225 -0.33 30.48 -8.23
C TYR A 225 0.18 29.50 -7.19
N THR A 226 -0.65 29.20 -6.19
CA THR A 226 -0.29 28.29 -5.10
C THR A 226 -1.28 27.11 -5.06
N ILE A 227 -0.74 25.91 -5.20
CA ILE A 227 -1.49 24.65 -5.23
C ILE A 227 -1.08 23.83 -4.02
N GLY A 228 -2.07 23.39 -3.22
CA GLY A 228 -1.88 22.35 -2.21
C GLY A 228 -2.25 20.98 -2.79
N TYR A 229 -1.42 19.98 -2.52
CA TYR A 229 -1.74 18.59 -2.78
C TYR A 229 -1.54 17.79 -1.50
N THR A 230 -2.61 17.19 -0.99
CA THR A 230 -2.55 16.49 0.30
C THR A 230 -1.83 15.16 0.21
N GLY A 231 -1.74 14.56 -1.00
CA GLY A 231 -1.55 13.12 -1.03
C GLY A 231 -2.64 12.46 -0.19
N ASP A 232 -2.27 11.48 0.59
CA ASP A 232 -3.14 10.86 1.59
C ASP A 232 -2.94 11.54 2.94
N ILE A 233 -4.04 11.93 3.59
CA ILE A 233 -4.03 12.56 4.92
C ILE A 233 -4.22 11.49 5.98
N GLY A 234 -3.35 11.51 6.99
CA GLY A 234 -3.45 10.62 8.13
C GLY A 234 -4.54 10.99 9.12
N ARG A 235 -4.72 10.08 10.05
CA ARG A 235 -5.52 10.31 11.25
C ARG A 235 -4.74 11.18 12.24
N PHE A 236 -5.46 11.81 13.13
CA PHE A 236 -4.87 12.50 14.28
C PHE A 236 -4.67 11.55 15.45
N ASP A 237 -3.73 11.90 16.30
CA ASP A 237 -3.46 11.23 17.58
C ASP A 237 -3.05 9.74 17.41
N LYS A 238 -2.48 9.39 16.24
CA LYS A 238 -1.93 8.05 15.95
C LYS A 238 -0.54 7.91 16.56
N PRO A 239 -0.16 6.69 16.99
CA PRO A 239 1.19 6.46 17.48
C PRO A 239 2.24 6.58 16.37
N ILE A 240 3.48 6.87 16.75
CA ILE A 240 4.73 6.91 16.01
C ILE A 240 4.97 8.20 15.24
N ILE A 241 4.11 8.54 14.28
CA ILE A 241 4.33 9.66 13.37
C ILE A 241 3.50 10.88 13.78
N LYS A 242 4.02 12.05 13.45
CA LYS A 242 3.34 13.33 13.74
C LYS A 242 1.98 13.40 13.06
N ASP A 243 1.08 14.14 13.67
CA ASP A 243 -0.20 14.50 13.07
C ASP A 243 -0.04 15.30 11.77
N PRO A 244 -1.07 15.32 10.90
CA PRO A 244 -1.13 16.21 9.76
C PRO A 244 -0.86 17.66 10.17
N THR A 245 -0.02 18.36 9.43
CA THR A 245 0.34 19.76 9.70
C THR A 245 -0.88 20.66 9.68
N LEU A 246 -1.10 21.41 10.76
CA LEU A 246 -2.16 22.42 10.86
C LEU A 246 -1.64 23.86 10.77
N LYS A 247 -0.34 24.08 10.96
CA LYS A 247 0.29 25.39 10.91
C LYS A 247 1.30 25.46 9.76
N PHE A 248 0.84 26.00 8.65
CA PHE A 248 1.67 26.28 7.48
C PHE A 248 2.33 27.65 7.63
N ARG A 249 3.44 27.87 6.93
CA ARG A 249 4.09 29.18 6.85
C ARG A 249 3.16 30.20 6.23
N GLU A 250 3.34 31.47 6.59
CA GLU A 250 2.50 32.57 6.08
C GLU A 250 2.48 32.64 4.55
N GLU A 251 3.64 32.43 3.93
CA GLU A 251 3.81 32.41 2.48
C GLU A 251 3.23 31.19 1.78
N ASP A 252 2.86 30.12 2.52
CA ASP A 252 2.38 28.84 2.00
C ASP A 252 0.89 28.57 2.26
N ARG A 253 0.22 29.42 3.07
CA ARG A 253 -1.13 29.15 3.54
C ARG A 253 -2.26 29.53 2.58
N SER A 254 -2.02 30.45 1.63
CA SER A 254 -3.06 30.92 0.72
C SER A 254 -3.04 30.10 -0.58
N LEU A 255 -4.05 29.24 -0.76
CA LEU A 255 -4.13 28.30 -1.87
C LEU A 255 -5.19 28.71 -2.89
N ASP A 256 -4.80 28.76 -4.17
CA ASP A 256 -5.73 28.91 -5.29
C ASP A 256 -6.52 27.63 -5.55
N LEU A 257 -5.86 26.47 -5.31
CA LEU A 257 -6.46 25.15 -5.41
C LEU A 257 -5.85 24.21 -4.36
N LEU A 258 -6.70 23.46 -3.66
CA LEU A 258 -6.30 22.31 -2.86
C LEU A 258 -6.81 21.04 -3.55
N ILE A 259 -5.90 20.12 -3.87
CA ILE A 259 -6.22 18.76 -4.34
C ILE A 259 -6.22 17.88 -3.10
N MET A 260 -7.35 17.27 -2.76
CA MET A 260 -7.56 16.59 -1.49
C MET A 260 -8.17 15.21 -1.68
N GLU A 261 -7.65 14.22 -0.92
CA GLU A 261 -8.19 12.86 -0.89
C GLU A 261 -9.61 12.79 -0.32
N SER A 262 -10.28 11.66 -0.58
CA SER A 262 -11.63 11.35 -0.08
C SER A 262 -11.87 9.86 0.17
N THR A 263 -10.84 9.10 0.52
CA THR A 263 -10.90 7.65 0.71
C THR A 263 -12.00 7.22 1.69
N TYR A 264 -12.19 7.99 2.76
CA TYR A 264 -13.25 7.79 3.76
C TYR A 264 -14.26 8.94 3.81
N GLY A 265 -14.59 9.51 2.67
CA GLY A 265 -15.42 10.71 2.54
C GLY A 265 -16.82 10.64 3.14
N ASN A 266 -17.41 9.45 3.36
CA ASN A 266 -18.70 9.25 4.04
C ASN A 266 -18.61 8.27 5.23
N ARG A 267 -17.40 7.95 5.72
CA ARG A 267 -17.20 6.95 6.77
C ARG A 267 -16.51 7.56 7.98
N LEU A 268 -16.76 6.95 9.14
CA LEU A 268 -16.09 7.27 10.39
C LEU A 268 -15.29 6.07 10.89
N HIS A 269 -14.23 6.35 11.62
CA HIS A 269 -13.41 5.33 12.27
C HIS A 269 -13.75 5.19 13.75
N GLU A 270 -13.39 4.04 14.31
CA GLU A 270 -13.34 3.87 15.75
C GLU A 270 -12.26 4.80 16.33
N PRO A 271 -12.45 5.33 17.57
CA PRO A 271 -11.45 6.16 18.23
C PRO A 271 -10.09 5.46 18.34
N VAL A 272 -9.01 6.20 18.18
CA VAL A 272 -7.63 5.66 18.30
C VAL A 272 -7.34 5.20 19.73
N GLU A 273 -7.89 5.88 20.72
CA GLU A 273 -7.74 5.57 22.15
C GLU A 273 -8.27 4.19 22.55
N ASP A 274 -9.24 3.64 21.81
CA ASP A 274 -9.82 2.32 22.07
C ASP A 274 -8.95 1.17 21.54
N LEU A 275 -7.93 1.46 20.73
CA LEU A 275 -7.12 0.48 20.04
C LEU A 275 -6.34 -0.45 20.99
N LYS A 276 -5.63 0.12 21.97
CA LYS A 276 -4.84 -0.67 22.95
C LYS A 276 -5.72 -1.55 23.83
N PRO A 277 -6.81 -1.05 24.45
CA PRO A 277 -7.73 -1.89 25.23
C PRO A 277 -8.35 -3.03 24.42
N HIS A 278 -8.78 -2.77 23.20
CA HIS A 278 -9.36 -3.80 22.33
C HIS A 278 -8.33 -4.85 21.92
N LEU A 279 -7.13 -4.43 21.49
CA LEU A 279 -6.05 -5.37 21.15
C LEU A 279 -5.70 -6.26 22.36
N LYS A 280 -5.53 -5.67 23.54
CA LYS A 280 -5.26 -6.39 24.79
C LYS A 280 -6.30 -7.46 25.06
N ARG A 281 -7.60 -7.12 24.96
CA ARG A 281 -8.69 -8.08 25.16
C ARG A 281 -8.63 -9.23 24.15
N ILE A 282 -8.46 -8.96 22.86
CA ILE A 282 -8.38 -9.98 21.80
C ILE A 282 -7.21 -10.94 22.05
N LEU A 283 -6.05 -10.39 22.43
CA LEU A 283 -4.88 -11.19 22.77
C LEU A 283 -5.14 -12.10 23.98
N GLN A 284 -5.69 -11.55 25.06
CA GLN A 284 -6.00 -12.31 26.27
C GLN A 284 -6.99 -13.43 26.00
N GLU A 285 -8.13 -13.16 25.34
CA GLU A 285 -9.11 -14.15 24.96
C GLU A 285 -8.51 -15.30 24.10
N THR A 286 -7.56 -14.98 23.22
CA THR A 286 -6.88 -15.99 22.41
C THR A 286 -5.93 -16.85 23.25
N TRP A 287 -5.22 -16.26 24.19
CA TRP A 287 -4.29 -17.01 25.07
C TRP A 287 -5.02 -17.86 26.09
N ASP A 288 -6.18 -17.43 26.58
CA ASP A 288 -7.04 -18.25 27.45
C ASP A 288 -7.46 -19.55 26.74
N ARG A 289 -7.62 -19.50 25.42
CA ARG A 289 -7.83 -20.66 24.56
C ARG A 289 -6.54 -21.39 24.16
N ARG A 290 -5.36 -20.91 24.58
CA ARG A 290 -4.03 -21.42 24.17
C ARG A 290 -3.81 -21.34 22.66
N GLY A 291 -4.38 -20.32 22.01
CA GLY A 291 -4.34 -20.11 20.57
C GLY A 291 -3.19 -19.22 20.10
N THR A 292 -3.08 -19.12 18.79
CA THR A 292 -2.17 -18.22 18.06
C THR A 292 -2.98 -17.07 17.46
N VAL A 293 -2.44 -15.85 17.50
CA VAL A 293 -3.01 -14.71 16.77
C VAL A 293 -2.30 -14.55 15.44
N VAL A 294 -3.05 -14.62 14.34
CA VAL A 294 -2.57 -14.42 12.97
C VAL A 294 -3.06 -13.07 12.48
N ILE A 295 -2.14 -12.18 12.14
CA ILE A 295 -2.45 -10.81 11.75
C ILE A 295 -2.01 -10.56 10.30
N PRO A 296 -2.94 -10.59 9.33
CA PRO A 296 -2.67 -10.08 7.99
C PRO A 296 -2.34 -8.58 8.06
N SER A 297 -1.18 -8.17 7.56
CA SER A 297 -0.74 -6.78 7.68
C SER A 297 -0.02 -6.29 6.41
N PHE A 298 -0.19 -5.02 6.08
CA PHE A 298 0.65 -4.36 5.11
C PHE A 298 2.07 -4.22 5.66
N ALA A 299 3.06 -4.39 4.80
CA ALA A 299 4.46 -4.38 5.20
C ALA A 299 4.94 -2.99 5.65
N PHE A 300 4.32 -1.92 5.13
CA PHE A 300 4.64 -0.53 5.41
C PHE A 300 3.52 0.18 6.17
N GLY A 301 3.88 0.86 7.25
CA GLY A 301 2.98 1.57 8.16
C GLY A 301 2.32 0.63 9.19
N ARG A 302 1.41 -0.21 8.77
CA ARG A 302 0.58 -1.06 9.63
C ARG A 302 1.38 -2.03 10.50
N THR A 303 2.38 -2.70 9.92
CA THR A 303 3.25 -3.63 10.67
C THR A 303 4.00 -2.89 11.77
N GLN A 304 4.50 -1.69 11.51
CA GLN A 304 5.26 -0.90 12.48
C GLN A 304 4.36 -0.37 13.61
N GLU A 305 3.14 0.07 13.30
CA GLU A 305 2.15 0.47 14.31
C GLU A 305 1.81 -0.69 15.25
N LEU A 306 1.60 -1.89 14.70
CA LEU A 306 1.36 -3.09 15.52
C LEU A 306 2.56 -3.41 16.43
N ILE A 307 3.77 -3.35 15.89
CA ILE A 307 5.00 -3.58 16.68
C ILE A 307 5.09 -2.58 17.83
N TYR A 308 4.83 -1.30 17.55
CA TYR A 308 4.86 -0.22 18.54
C TYR A 308 3.85 -0.47 19.67
N VAL A 309 2.59 -0.70 19.34
CA VAL A 309 1.54 -0.93 20.34
C VAL A 309 1.82 -2.19 21.17
N LEU A 310 2.30 -3.26 20.54
CA LEU A 310 2.71 -4.47 21.25
C LEU A 310 3.89 -4.21 22.20
N HIS A 311 4.87 -3.40 21.77
CA HIS A 311 6.01 -3.02 22.60
C HIS A 311 5.54 -2.29 23.88
N GLU A 312 4.65 -1.31 23.74
CA GLU A 312 4.09 -0.60 24.89
C GLU A 312 3.34 -1.54 25.85
N LEU A 313 2.49 -2.43 25.32
CA LEU A 313 1.75 -3.40 26.13
C LEU A 313 2.69 -4.35 26.89
N TYR A 314 3.81 -4.75 26.28
CA TYR A 314 4.84 -5.57 26.95
C TYR A 314 5.66 -4.79 27.98
N ASP A 315 6.06 -3.57 27.67
CA ASP A 315 6.83 -2.72 28.59
C ASP A 315 6.02 -2.36 29.85
N ASN A 316 4.73 -2.10 29.68
CA ASN A 316 3.81 -1.81 30.78
C ASN A 316 3.33 -3.07 31.53
N HIS A 317 3.78 -4.27 31.14
CA HIS A 317 3.35 -5.55 31.72
C HIS A 317 1.83 -5.79 31.65
N GLU A 318 1.18 -5.24 30.63
CA GLU A 318 -0.26 -5.30 30.48
C GLU A 318 -0.76 -6.61 29.86
N ILE A 319 0.12 -7.36 29.19
CA ILE A 319 -0.19 -8.62 28.52
C ILE A 319 0.88 -9.68 28.82
N GLN A 320 0.48 -10.95 28.70
CA GLN A 320 1.41 -12.08 28.82
C GLN A 320 2.47 -12.02 27.72
N ARG A 321 3.73 -12.27 28.08
CA ARG A 321 4.86 -12.25 27.16
C ARG A 321 4.91 -13.54 26.32
N VAL A 322 4.36 -13.48 25.11
CA VAL A 322 4.48 -14.51 24.08
C VAL A 322 5.37 -14.03 22.94
N PRO A 323 6.00 -14.93 22.15
CA PRO A 323 6.76 -14.52 20.97
C PRO A 323 5.91 -13.77 19.94
N VAL A 324 6.46 -12.71 19.35
CA VAL A 324 5.89 -11.95 18.24
C VAL A 324 6.77 -12.16 17.01
N TYR A 325 6.23 -12.72 15.96
CA TYR A 325 6.96 -12.99 14.73
C TYR A 325 6.52 -12.05 13.63
N ILE A 326 7.47 -11.36 13.02
CA ILE A 326 7.25 -10.57 11.80
C ILE A 326 7.72 -11.42 10.62
N ASP A 327 6.77 -12.12 9.99
CA ASP A 327 7.04 -13.01 8.87
C ASP A 327 6.75 -12.32 7.52
N SER A 328 7.50 -11.25 7.28
CA SER A 328 7.45 -10.42 6.07
C SER A 328 8.84 -9.84 5.78
N PRO A 329 9.60 -10.36 4.81
CA PRO A 329 10.91 -9.81 4.47
C PRO A 329 10.90 -8.32 4.15
N LEU A 330 9.88 -7.85 3.40
CA LEU A 330 9.68 -6.44 3.12
C LEU A 330 9.36 -5.66 4.42
N GLY A 331 8.49 -6.20 5.28
CA GLY A 331 8.16 -5.58 6.57
C GLY A 331 9.38 -5.40 7.47
N VAL A 332 10.32 -6.34 7.47
CA VAL A 332 11.59 -6.22 8.20
C VAL A 332 12.44 -5.06 7.67
N LYS A 333 12.59 -4.94 6.34
CA LYS A 333 13.35 -3.86 5.71
C LYS A 333 12.73 -2.49 6.00
N LEU A 334 11.41 -2.38 5.86
CA LEU A 334 10.69 -1.12 6.13
C LEU A 334 10.68 -0.75 7.62
N THR A 335 10.69 -1.73 8.53
CA THR A 335 10.87 -1.45 9.97
C THR A 335 12.25 -0.83 10.26
N ARG A 336 13.29 -1.22 9.50
CA ARG A 336 14.60 -0.56 9.59
C ARG A 336 14.51 0.90 9.11
N VAL A 337 13.85 1.16 7.98
CA VAL A 337 13.64 2.53 7.48
C VAL A 337 12.93 3.40 8.54
N PHE A 338 11.91 2.87 9.21
CA PHE A 338 11.30 3.59 10.35
C PHE A 338 12.32 3.96 11.42
N GLY A 339 13.22 3.04 11.78
CA GLY A 339 14.27 3.29 12.78
C GLY A 339 15.32 4.32 12.35
N GLU A 340 15.48 4.56 11.04
CA GLU A 340 16.44 5.51 10.46
C GLU A 340 15.89 6.95 10.36
N HIS A 341 14.56 7.16 10.58
CA HIS A 341 13.88 8.45 10.47
C HIS A 341 13.18 8.90 11.78
N PRO A 342 13.92 9.02 12.90
CA PRO A 342 13.32 9.47 14.15
C PRO A 342 12.84 10.93 14.13
N GLU A 343 13.24 11.72 13.16
CA GLU A 343 12.84 13.12 13.00
C GLU A 343 11.34 13.28 12.67
N VAL A 344 10.69 12.23 12.17
CA VAL A 344 9.24 12.24 11.86
C VAL A 344 8.39 11.71 13.02
N TYR A 345 8.99 11.22 14.10
CA TYR A 345 8.24 10.69 15.23
C TYR A 345 7.52 11.81 16.00
N ASP A 346 6.34 11.45 16.51
CA ASP A 346 5.58 12.29 17.41
C ASP A 346 6.30 12.49 18.76
N GLN A 347 5.76 13.40 19.56
CA GLN A 347 6.35 13.70 20.87
C GLN A 347 6.25 12.51 21.83
N GLU A 348 5.14 11.77 21.81
CA GLU A 348 4.91 10.62 22.68
C GLU A 348 5.96 9.52 22.41
N THR A 349 6.19 9.17 21.15
CA THR A 349 7.22 8.19 20.75
C THR A 349 8.62 8.62 21.16
N GLN A 350 8.95 9.92 20.98
CA GLN A 350 10.23 10.46 21.42
C GLN A 350 10.43 10.33 22.93
N GLU A 351 9.40 10.65 23.74
CA GLU A 351 9.45 10.59 25.20
C GLU A 351 9.43 9.16 25.74
N THR A 352 8.60 8.31 25.15
CA THR A 352 8.39 6.92 25.61
C THR A 352 9.59 6.03 25.31
N PHE A 353 10.21 6.19 24.15
CA PHE A 353 11.26 5.32 23.67
C PHE A 353 12.62 6.01 23.52
N LEU A 354 12.73 7.04 22.67
CA LEU A 354 14.04 7.58 22.29
C LEU A 354 14.78 8.23 23.47
N ARG A 355 14.11 9.02 24.29
CA ARG A 355 14.72 9.64 25.48
C ARG A 355 15.18 8.60 26.51
N LYS A 356 14.60 7.40 26.48
CA LYS A 356 15.01 6.27 27.33
C LYS A 356 16.04 5.36 26.66
N GLY A 357 16.57 5.74 25.49
CA GLY A 357 17.52 4.96 24.71
C GLY A 357 16.95 3.64 24.16
N LYS A 358 15.63 3.53 24.03
CA LYS A 358 14.94 2.36 23.50
C LYS A 358 14.58 2.54 22.01
N ASN A 359 14.64 1.44 21.27
CA ASN A 359 14.12 1.40 19.90
C ASN A 359 12.64 0.99 19.93
N PRO A 360 11.69 1.78 19.39
CA PRO A 360 10.26 1.46 19.40
C PRO A 360 9.94 0.11 18.76
N PHE A 361 10.75 -0.33 17.81
CA PHE A 361 10.52 -1.55 17.01
C PHE A 361 11.35 -2.76 17.46
N SER A 362 11.99 -2.71 18.64
CA SER A 362 12.83 -3.78 19.13
C SER A 362 12.58 -4.04 20.62
N PHE A 363 12.11 -5.23 20.96
CA PHE A 363 11.89 -5.71 22.33
C PHE A 363 12.13 -7.20 22.42
N GLY A 364 12.27 -7.72 23.65
CA GLY A 364 12.75 -9.08 23.90
C GLY A 364 11.97 -10.21 23.22
N GLN A 365 10.67 -10.01 22.98
CA GLN A 365 9.77 -11.01 22.39
C GLN A 365 9.68 -11.00 20.88
N ILE A 366 10.12 -9.90 20.21
CA ILE A 366 10.01 -9.78 18.74
C ILE A 366 11.07 -10.64 18.05
N ARG A 367 10.67 -11.27 16.95
CA ARG A 367 11.52 -12.08 16.06
C ARG A 367 11.22 -11.74 14.61
N PHE A 368 12.23 -11.38 13.85
CA PHE A 368 12.13 -11.09 12.43
C PHE A 368 12.48 -12.33 11.62
N VAL A 369 11.51 -12.85 10.87
CA VAL A 369 11.64 -14.08 10.07
C VAL A 369 11.97 -13.71 8.62
N GLN A 370 13.18 -14.04 8.18
CA GLN A 370 13.65 -13.70 6.83
C GLN A 370 13.71 -14.93 5.92
N SER A 371 14.24 -16.07 6.42
CA SER A 371 14.39 -17.28 5.62
C SER A 371 13.04 -17.96 5.34
N VAL A 372 13.00 -18.77 4.29
CA VAL A 372 11.84 -19.60 3.95
C VAL A 372 11.71 -20.75 4.95
N GLU A 373 12.84 -21.31 5.37
CA GLU A 373 12.94 -22.44 6.30
C GLU A 373 12.34 -22.06 7.65
N ASP A 374 12.73 -20.91 8.21
CA ASP A 374 12.19 -20.41 9.48
C ASP A 374 10.70 -20.11 9.38
N SER A 375 10.25 -19.54 8.26
CA SER A 375 8.84 -19.28 7.98
C SER A 375 8.04 -20.60 7.95
N MET A 376 8.56 -21.64 7.29
CA MET A 376 7.92 -22.96 7.24
C MET A 376 7.85 -23.63 8.62
N ALA A 377 8.88 -23.50 9.44
CA ALA A 377 8.88 -24.00 10.82
C ALA A 377 7.83 -23.25 11.67
N LEU A 378 7.75 -21.93 11.53
CA LEU A 378 6.77 -21.10 12.23
C LEU A 378 5.32 -21.42 11.86
N MET A 379 5.05 -21.77 10.61
CA MET A 379 3.70 -22.18 10.17
C MET A 379 3.19 -23.41 10.94
N GLN A 380 4.10 -24.29 11.36
CA GLN A 380 3.80 -25.53 12.10
C GLN A 380 3.83 -25.33 13.63
N GLU A 381 4.32 -24.19 14.13
CA GLU A 381 4.35 -23.89 15.56
C GLU A 381 2.93 -23.84 16.15
N THR A 382 2.70 -24.57 17.25
CA THR A 382 1.40 -24.67 17.90
C THR A 382 1.33 -23.97 19.25
N ARG A 383 2.48 -23.61 19.84
CA ARG A 383 2.51 -22.83 21.08
C ARG A 383 1.94 -21.44 20.87
N PRO A 384 1.32 -20.81 21.86
CA PRO A 384 0.80 -19.45 21.75
C PRO A 384 1.86 -18.46 21.26
N HIS A 385 1.54 -17.72 20.20
CA HIS A 385 2.39 -16.68 19.64
C HIS A 385 1.54 -15.69 18.81
N ILE A 386 2.13 -14.57 18.45
CA ILE A 386 1.59 -13.64 17.47
C ILE A 386 2.40 -13.78 16.19
N VAL A 387 1.76 -13.87 15.04
CA VAL A 387 2.40 -13.79 13.73
C VAL A 387 1.79 -12.67 12.90
N ILE A 388 2.63 -11.73 12.47
CA ILE A 388 2.28 -10.62 11.58
C ILE A 388 2.93 -10.91 10.23
N ALA A 389 2.10 -11.04 9.19
CA ALA A 389 2.59 -11.41 7.86
C ALA A 389 1.85 -10.68 6.74
N SER A 390 2.54 -10.34 5.65
CA SER A 390 1.92 -9.74 4.45
C SER A 390 1.42 -10.83 3.47
N SER A 391 0.41 -10.51 2.66
CA SER A 391 -0.23 -9.22 2.43
C SER A 391 -1.42 -8.97 3.37
N GLY A 392 -1.72 -7.68 3.62
CA GLY A 392 -2.80 -7.28 4.52
C GLY A 392 -4.19 -7.71 4.06
N MET A 393 -4.43 -7.85 2.75
CA MET A 393 -5.70 -8.30 2.16
C MET A 393 -5.75 -9.80 1.87
N CYS A 394 -4.72 -10.57 2.24
CA CYS A 394 -4.59 -12.02 2.01
C CYS A 394 -4.59 -12.43 0.53
N GLU A 395 -4.21 -11.56 -0.41
CA GLU A 395 -4.18 -11.91 -1.84
C GLU A 395 -2.87 -12.59 -2.28
N GLY A 396 -1.85 -12.56 -1.44
CA GLY A 396 -0.55 -13.16 -1.70
C GLY A 396 0.33 -13.20 -0.45
N GLY A 397 1.59 -13.57 -0.61
CA GLY A 397 2.58 -13.54 0.46
C GLY A 397 2.47 -14.68 1.47
N ARG A 398 3.30 -14.59 2.50
CA ARG A 398 3.46 -15.65 3.52
C ARG A 398 2.20 -15.85 4.37
N ILE A 399 1.35 -14.83 4.48
CA ILE A 399 0.07 -14.91 5.22
C ILE A 399 -0.83 -16.05 4.73
N LEU A 400 -0.87 -16.34 3.42
CA LEU A 400 -1.66 -17.43 2.87
C LEU A 400 -1.24 -18.80 3.43
N HIS A 401 0.05 -18.96 3.66
CA HIS A 401 0.58 -20.19 4.23
C HIS A 401 0.28 -20.28 5.74
N HIS A 402 0.38 -19.19 6.49
CA HIS A 402 -0.06 -19.17 7.89
C HIS A 402 -1.53 -19.49 8.02
N LEU A 403 -2.40 -18.88 7.20
CA LEU A 403 -3.83 -19.19 7.17
C LEU A 403 -4.07 -20.68 6.89
N ARG A 404 -3.36 -21.27 5.93
CA ARG A 404 -3.48 -22.70 5.60
C ARG A 404 -3.32 -23.61 6.82
N TYR A 405 -2.38 -23.30 7.71
CA TYR A 405 -2.09 -24.13 8.90
C TYR A 405 -2.90 -23.74 10.13
N LYS A 406 -3.46 -22.54 10.17
CA LYS A 406 -4.03 -21.99 11.41
C LYS A 406 -5.54 -21.74 11.36
N ILE A 407 -6.15 -21.59 10.17
CA ILE A 407 -7.57 -21.23 9.99
C ILE A 407 -8.55 -22.29 10.52
N HIS A 408 -8.14 -23.55 10.55
CA HIS A 408 -8.99 -24.67 10.97
C HIS A 408 -8.94 -24.97 12.48
N ASN A 409 -8.09 -24.27 13.24
CA ASN A 409 -7.97 -24.45 14.68
C ASN A 409 -8.89 -23.46 15.42
N PRO A 410 -9.91 -23.93 16.20
CA PRO A 410 -10.85 -23.06 16.89
C PRO A 410 -10.24 -22.23 18.03
N ASN A 411 -9.03 -22.56 18.49
CA ASN A 411 -8.35 -21.79 19.52
C ASN A 411 -7.69 -20.53 18.96
N ASN A 412 -7.39 -20.49 17.66
CA ASN A 412 -6.69 -19.41 17.02
C ASN A 412 -7.60 -18.22 16.72
N THR A 413 -7.00 -17.05 16.59
CA THR A 413 -7.66 -15.83 16.14
C THR A 413 -6.99 -15.28 14.88
N ILE A 414 -7.79 -14.98 13.85
CA ILE A 414 -7.37 -14.17 12.68
C ILE A 414 -7.81 -12.74 12.98
N LEU A 415 -6.84 -11.84 13.15
CA LEU A 415 -7.09 -10.46 13.52
C LEU A 415 -6.85 -9.53 12.33
N PHE A 416 -7.92 -8.97 11.76
CA PHE A 416 -7.84 -7.96 10.71
C PHE A 416 -7.70 -6.56 11.30
N VAL A 417 -6.67 -5.84 10.89
CA VAL A 417 -6.32 -4.50 11.41
C VAL A 417 -6.36 -3.41 10.33
N GLY A 418 -6.88 -3.72 9.16
CA GLY A 418 -6.94 -2.78 8.04
C GLY A 418 -8.21 -2.94 7.22
N TYR A 419 -8.32 -2.10 6.19
CA TYR A 419 -9.40 -2.21 5.22
C TYR A 419 -9.26 -3.48 4.37
N MET A 420 -10.37 -4.17 4.19
CA MET A 420 -10.48 -5.34 3.32
C MET A 420 -11.29 -4.96 2.07
N ALA A 421 -10.61 -4.80 0.94
CA ALA A 421 -11.26 -4.45 -0.33
C ALA A 421 -12.23 -5.57 -0.77
N GLN A 422 -13.27 -5.18 -1.48
CA GLN A 422 -14.23 -6.12 -2.06
C GLN A 422 -13.53 -7.15 -2.95
N HIS A 423 -14.04 -8.38 -2.97
CA HIS A 423 -13.53 -9.51 -3.76
C HIS A 423 -12.17 -10.09 -3.31
N THR A 424 -11.54 -9.57 -2.25
CA THR A 424 -10.30 -10.15 -1.69
C THR A 424 -10.58 -11.36 -0.82
N LEU A 425 -9.56 -12.21 -0.62
CA LEU A 425 -9.66 -13.34 0.31
C LEU A 425 -9.86 -12.87 1.75
N GLY A 426 -9.15 -11.80 2.16
CA GLY A 426 -9.30 -11.20 3.49
C GLY A 426 -10.74 -10.77 3.76
N ARG A 427 -11.40 -10.12 2.77
CA ARG A 427 -12.81 -9.73 2.88
C ARG A 427 -13.74 -10.93 3.05
N ARG A 428 -13.54 -11.99 2.28
CA ARG A 428 -14.34 -13.22 2.39
C ARG A 428 -14.18 -13.90 3.75
N ILE A 429 -12.94 -13.99 4.27
CA ILE A 429 -12.69 -14.55 5.61
C ILE A 429 -13.37 -13.70 6.68
N LEU A 430 -13.27 -12.38 6.58
CA LEU A 430 -13.87 -11.45 7.53
C LEU A 430 -15.39 -11.60 7.55
N GLU A 431 -16.06 -11.47 6.42
CA GLU A 431 -17.54 -11.56 6.33
C GLU A 431 -18.08 -12.91 6.79
N GLN A 432 -17.45 -14.01 6.37
CA GLN A 432 -17.86 -15.35 6.79
C GLN A 432 -17.59 -15.61 8.27
N GLY A 433 -16.47 -15.09 8.78
CA GLY A 433 -16.14 -15.19 10.19
C GLY A 433 -17.09 -14.39 11.07
N GLU A 434 -17.35 -13.13 10.75
CA GLU A 434 -18.31 -12.29 11.47
C GLU A 434 -19.73 -12.91 11.48
N ALA A 435 -20.17 -13.44 10.33
CA ALA A 435 -21.45 -14.14 10.26
C ALA A 435 -21.49 -15.40 11.14
N PHE A 436 -20.41 -16.16 11.19
CA PHE A 436 -20.30 -17.35 12.02
C PHE A 436 -20.26 -17.01 13.53
N GLU A 437 -19.53 -15.96 13.91
CA GLU A 437 -19.52 -15.44 15.30
C GLU A 437 -20.92 -14.95 15.71
N ALA A 438 -21.63 -14.21 14.84
CA ALA A 438 -22.98 -13.71 15.11
C ALA A 438 -24.01 -14.83 15.35
N LEU A 439 -23.79 -16.01 14.75
CA LEU A 439 -24.59 -17.23 14.99
C LEU A 439 -24.15 -18.00 16.26
N GLY A 440 -23.28 -17.43 17.09
CA GLY A 440 -22.72 -18.10 18.27
C GLY A 440 -21.87 -19.32 17.91
N ARG A 441 -21.32 -19.36 16.68
CA ARG A 441 -20.49 -20.48 16.14
C ARG A 441 -21.22 -21.84 16.12
N THR A 442 -22.53 -21.80 15.97
CA THR A 442 -23.36 -23.01 15.89
C THR A 442 -23.46 -23.52 14.44
N GLY A 443 -23.52 -24.84 14.26
CA GLY A 443 -23.57 -25.46 12.94
C GLY A 443 -22.20 -25.73 12.32
N ASP A 444 -22.22 -26.05 11.02
CA ASP A 444 -20.98 -26.31 10.28
C ASP A 444 -20.18 -25.03 10.05
N PRO A 445 -18.84 -25.04 10.25
CA PRO A 445 -17.99 -23.88 9.99
C PRO A 445 -18.00 -23.53 8.49
N PRO A 446 -18.03 -22.24 8.13
CA PRO A 446 -17.94 -21.84 6.74
C PRO A 446 -16.64 -22.32 6.10
N VAL A 447 -16.67 -22.54 4.79
CA VAL A 447 -15.52 -23.07 4.04
C VAL A 447 -14.93 -21.98 3.15
N VAL A 448 -13.63 -21.71 3.32
CA VAL A 448 -12.88 -20.72 2.53
C VAL A 448 -11.95 -21.43 1.56
N ARG A 449 -11.97 -21.01 0.28
CA ARG A 449 -11.12 -21.58 -0.77
C ARG A 449 -9.96 -20.66 -1.11
N PHE A 450 -8.72 -21.15 -0.94
CA PHE A 450 -7.47 -20.52 -1.38
C PHE A 450 -6.38 -21.58 -1.60
N LEU A 451 -5.28 -21.20 -2.28
CA LEU A 451 -4.21 -22.14 -2.66
C LEU A 451 -4.73 -23.44 -3.30
N ASN A 452 -5.82 -23.36 -4.10
CA ASN A 452 -6.51 -24.49 -4.76
C ASN A 452 -7.07 -25.56 -3.81
N LYS A 453 -7.30 -25.24 -2.54
CA LYS A 453 -7.91 -26.14 -1.54
C LYS A 453 -8.99 -25.41 -0.75
N GLU A 454 -9.84 -26.19 -0.13
CA GLU A 454 -10.89 -25.73 0.77
C GLU A 454 -10.48 -25.96 2.23
N TYR A 455 -10.76 -24.97 3.07
CA TYR A 455 -10.40 -24.98 4.48
C TYR A 455 -11.59 -24.56 5.33
N PRO A 456 -11.97 -25.34 6.36
CA PRO A 456 -13.01 -24.94 7.29
C PRO A 456 -12.52 -23.77 8.16
N LEU A 457 -13.28 -22.69 8.22
CA LEU A 457 -12.99 -21.51 9.03
C LEU A 457 -13.46 -21.77 10.48
N ARG A 458 -12.58 -22.36 11.27
CA ARG A 458 -12.82 -22.63 12.70
C ARG A 458 -12.11 -21.66 13.63
N ALA A 459 -11.11 -20.93 13.16
CA ALA A 459 -10.48 -19.85 13.93
C ALA A 459 -11.50 -18.75 14.21
N HIS A 460 -11.33 -18.03 15.32
CA HIS A 460 -12.05 -16.78 15.56
C HIS A 460 -11.61 -15.73 14.55
N VAL A 461 -12.54 -14.93 14.07
CA VAL A 461 -12.26 -13.82 13.15
C VAL A 461 -12.69 -12.53 13.81
N VAL A 462 -11.74 -11.64 14.00
CA VAL A 462 -11.97 -10.36 14.67
C VAL A 462 -11.43 -9.23 13.79
N LYS A 463 -12.19 -8.16 13.69
CA LYS A 463 -11.73 -6.91 13.11
C LYS A 463 -11.43 -5.92 14.23
N LEU A 464 -10.26 -5.31 14.19
CA LEU A 464 -9.88 -4.22 15.08
C LEU A 464 -9.80 -2.94 14.26
N GLY A 465 -10.67 -2.01 14.55
CA GLY A 465 -10.63 -0.65 13.99
C GLY A 465 -9.51 0.18 14.61
N GLY A 466 -9.43 1.46 14.24
CA GLY A 466 -8.43 2.38 14.80
C GLY A 466 -7.09 2.40 14.08
N PHE A 467 -6.71 1.34 13.37
CA PHE A 467 -5.47 1.27 12.59
C PHE A 467 -5.55 1.84 11.16
N SER A 468 -6.60 2.53 10.73
CA SER A 468 -6.63 3.14 9.39
C SER A 468 -5.47 4.13 9.20
N GLY A 469 -4.84 4.12 8.03
CA GLY A 469 -3.83 5.13 7.66
C GLY A 469 -4.46 6.46 7.34
N HIS A 470 -5.60 6.45 6.64
CA HIS A 470 -6.31 7.66 6.20
C HIS A 470 -7.17 8.25 7.31
N GLY A 471 -7.27 9.55 7.33
CA GLY A 471 -8.27 10.26 8.10
C GLY A 471 -9.69 9.93 7.64
N ASP A 472 -10.62 9.87 8.58
CA ASP A 472 -12.03 9.76 8.27
C ASP A 472 -12.65 11.11 7.86
N GLN A 473 -13.94 11.11 7.54
CA GLN A 473 -14.65 12.32 7.14
C GLN A 473 -14.51 13.46 8.15
N ASN A 474 -14.56 13.17 9.47
CA ASN A 474 -14.43 14.18 10.50
C ASN A 474 -12.99 14.67 10.67
N GLU A 475 -12.02 13.78 10.54
CA GLU A 475 -10.59 14.10 10.61
C GLU A 475 -10.15 14.94 9.40
N MET A 476 -10.64 14.65 8.19
CA MET A 476 -10.44 15.48 7.01
C MET A 476 -11.06 16.87 7.16
N MET A 477 -12.28 16.98 7.75
CA MET A 477 -12.89 18.26 8.09
C MET A 477 -12.15 18.98 9.23
N ARG A 478 -11.62 18.24 10.23
CA ARG A 478 -10.74 18.79 11.29
C ARG A 478 -9.50 19.45 10.67
N PHE A 479 -8.85 18.77 9.72
CA PHE A 479 -7.72 19.32 8.99
C PHE A 479 -8.05 20.66 8.32
N LEU A 480 -9.13 20.73 7.54
CA LEU A 480 -9.53 21.95 6.84
C LEU A 480 -9.93 23.08 7.79
N LYS A 481 -10.66 22.78 8.87
CA LYS A 481 -11.18 23.81 9.81
C LYS A 481 -10.14 24.28 10.84
N LYS A 482 -9.16 23.43 11.18
CA LYS A 482 -8.15 23.75 12.21
C LYS A 482 -6.82 24.19 11.63
N SER A 483 -6.55 23.91 10.36
CA SER A 483 -5.37 24.45 9.70
C SER A 483 -5.54 25.97 9.48
N ASN A 484 -4.41 26.65 9.33
CA ASN A 484 -4.39 28.07 8.95
C ASN A 484 -4.45 28.28 7.42
N LEU A 485 -4.81 27.23 6.65
CA LEU A 485 -4.95 27.33 5.20
C LEU A 485 -6.15 28.21 4.81
N VAL A 486 -5.94 29.04 3.81
CA VAL A 486 -6.99 29.83 3.16
C VAL A 486 -7.16 29.27 1.74
N VAL A 487 -8.21 28.51 1.51
CA VAL A 487 -8.41 27.74 0.28
C VAL A 487 -9.51 28.37 -0.56
N LYS A 488 -9.20 28.75 -1.82
CA LYS A 488 -10.19 29.28 -2.75
C LYS A 488 -11.08 28.18 -3.35
N ARG A 489 -10.46 27.07 -3.79
CA ARG A 489 -11.17 25.92 -4.39
C ARG A 489 -10.57 24.60 -3.92
N ILE A 490 -11.41 23.55 -3.84
CA ILE A 490 -10.99 22.19 -3.53
C ILE A 490 -11.33 21.28 -4.72
N ALA A 491 -10.34 20.50 -5.19
CA ALA A 491 -10.56 19.38 -6.10
C ALA A 491 -10.51 18.09 -5.27
N VAL A 492 -11.62 17.36 -5.23
CA VAL A 492 -11.74 16.11 -4.46
C VAL A 492 -11.29 14.94 -5.34
N VAL A 493 -10.32 14.18 -4.87
CA VAL A 493 -9.71 13.03 -5.57
C VAL A 493 -9.55 11.84 -4.63
N HIS A 494 -8.97 10.75 -5.10
CA HIS A 494 -8.54 9.59 -4.30
C HIS A 494 -9.65 9.04 -3.38
N GLY A 495 -10.77 8.66 -3.99
CA GLY A 495 -11.91 8.05 -3.31
C GLY A 495 -12.81 7.35 -4.33
N GLU A 496 -13.47 6.28 -3.91
CA GLU A 496 -14.57 5.70 -4.69
C GLU A 496 -15.63 6.78 -4.95
N GLU A 497 -16.36 6.67 -6.05
CA GLU A 497 -17.30 7.73 -6.48
C GLU A 497 -18.29 8.12 -5.37
N GLU A 498 -18.86 7.15 -4.66
CA GLU A 498 -19.78 7.38 -3.54
C GLU A 498 -19.13 8.20 -2.42
N GLN A 499 -17.87 7.86 -2.06
CA GLN A 499 -17.10 8.55 -1.02
C GLN A 499 -16.79 9.99 -1.43
N SER A 500 -16.34 10.16 -2.67
CA SER A 500 -15.93 11.46 -3.20
C SER A 500 -17.12 12.41 -3.36
N VAL A 501 -18.29 11.91 -3.80
CA VAL A 501 -19.53 12.70 -3.91
C VAL A 501 -19.99 13.15 -2.53
N ALA A 502 -20.10 12.22 -1.57
CA ALA A 502 -20.55 12.56 -0.21
C ALA A 502 -19.63 13.59 0.48
N PHE A 503 -18.32 13.47 0.26
CA PHE A 503 -17.37 14.43 0.82
C PHE A 503 -17.45 15.79 0.11
N ALA A 504 -17.61 15.82 -1.20
CA ALA A 504 -17.81 17.05 -1.97
C ALA A 504 -19.09 17.81 -1.56
N ASP A 505 -20.19 17.08 -1.33
CA ASP A 505 -21.45 17.64 -0.84
C ASP A 505 -21.27 18.26 0.56
N ARG A 506 -20.57 17.56 1.45
CA ARG A 506 -20.27 18.07 2.80
C ARG A 506 -19.41 19.32 2.75
N LEU A 507 -18.36 19.35 1.94
CA LEU A 507 -17.51 20.53 1.75
C LEU A 507 -18.29 21.71 1.20
N SER A 508 -19.18 21.47 0.23
CA SER A 508 -20.05 22.50 -0.35
C SER A 508 -21.02 23.07 0.66
N ALA A 509 -21.60 22.23 1.53
CA ALA A 509 -22.46 22.65 2.63
C ALA A 509 -21.73 23.53 3.67
N GLU A 510 -20.42 23.34 3.83
CA GLU A 510 -19.54 24.16 4.68
C GLU A 510 -19.04 25.44 3.97
N GLY A 511 -19.48 25.71 2.74
CA GLY A 511 -19.18 26.92 2.00
C GLY A 511 -17.92 26.87 1.12
N PHE A 512 -17.27 25.71 0.98
CA PHE A 512 -16.14 25.58 0.08
C PHE A 512 -16.58 25.50 -1.39
N GLN A 513 -15.78 26.07 -2.29
CA GLN A 513 -15.95 25.90 -3.72
C GLN A 513 -15.30 24.56 -4.14
N VAL A 514 -16.11 23.57 -4.50
CA VAL A 514 -15.66 22.20 -4.73
C VAL A 514 -15.78 21.79 -6.20
N THR A 515 -14.82 21.02 -6.67
CA THR A 515 -14.85 20.34 -7.97
C THR A 515 -14.55 18.87 -7.76
N LEU A 516 -15.33 18.00 -8.37
CA LEU A 516 -15.11 16.55 -8.41
C LEU A 516 -14.70 16.15 -9.83
N PRO A 517 -13.37 16.07 -10.13
CA PRO A 517 -12.89 15.86 -11.48
C PRO A 517 -13.17 14.44 -11.99
N TYR A 518 -13.30 14.32 -13.31
CA TYR A 518 -13.26 13.05 -14.03
C TYR A 518 -11.84 12.76 -14.52
N GLN A 519 -11.55 11.49 -14.79
CA GLN A 519 -10.29 11.09 -15.41
C GLN A 519 -10.10 11.78 -16.76
N GLY A 520 -8.94 12.41 -16.97
CA GLY A 520 -8.61 13.20 -18.15
C GLY A 520 -9.13 14.65 -18.13
N GLN A 521 -9.87 15.05 -17.11
CA GLN A 521 -10.37 16.43 -17.01
C GLN A 521 -9.24 17.39 -16.62
N SER A 522 -9.25 18.58 -17.23
CA SER A 522 -8.35 19.69 -16.85
C SER A 522 -9.11 20.80 -16.13
N ILE A 523 -8.52 21.35 -15.09
CA ILE A 523 -9.05 22.50 -14.32
C ILE A 523 -8.07 23.64 -14.44
N TRP A 524 -8.54 24.81 -14.90
CA TRP A 524 -7.77 26.04 -14.97
C TRP A 524 -7.66 26.68 -13.60
N ILE A 525 -6.44 27.10 -13.26
CA ILE A 525 -6.13 27.87 -12.04
C ILE A 525 -6.06 29.34 -12.47
N ARG A 526 -6.97 30.12 -11.94
CA ARG A 526 -7.14 31.55 -12.27
C ARG A 526 -7.05 32.36 -10.99
#